data_1aefb3fd0af86979dc4532be8253803a
#
_entry.id   1aefb3fd0af86979dc4532be8253803a
#
_cell.length_a   1.000
_cell.length_b   1.000
_cell.length_c   1.000
_cell.angle_alpha   90.00
_cell.angle_beta   90.00
_cell.angle_gamma   90.00
#
_symmetry.space_group_name_H-M   'P 1'
#
loop_
_entity.id
_entity.type
_entity.pdbx_description
1 polymer ?
#
loop_
_entity_poly.entity_id
_entity_poly.type
_entity_poly.pdbx_seq_one_letter_code
_entity_poly.pdbx_strand_id
1 'polypeptide(L)' 'MSRILAIDYGVKRTGLAVSDPLRIIAGALETVATKELERYIAQYCAENDVSTIVVGSRRR' A
#
# COMPACT_ATOMS: atom_id res chain seq x y z
N MET A 1 -0.19 7.44 15.21
CA MET A 1 -1.43 7.20 14.50
C MET A 1 -1.27 6.14 13.48
N SER A 2 -2.18 5.19 13.47
CA SER A 2 -2.05 4.08 12.54
C SER A 2 -2.59 4.46 11.17
N ARG A 3 -2.04 3.81 10.17
CA ARG A 3 -2.40 4.05 8.78
C ARG A 3 -3.01 2.82 8.15
N ILE A 4 -3.73 3.05 7.08
CA ILE A 4 -4.30 1.98 6.28
C ILE A 4 -3.53 1.97 4.96
N LEU A 5 -2.90 0.85 4.67
CA LEU A 5 -2.13 0.69 3.44
C LEU A 5 -3.00 -0.02 2.41
N ALA A 6 -3.23 0.64 1.30
CA ALA A 6 -4.04 0.07 0.23
C ALA A 6 -3.13 -0.38 -0.91
N ILE A 7 -3.34 -1.60 -1.36
CA ILE A 7 -2.51 -2.20 -2.40
C ILE A 7 -3.37 -2.53 -3.60
N ASP A 8 -3.01 -1.96 -4.74
CA ASP A 8 -3.69 -2.24 -6.01
C ASP A 8 -2.78 -3.17 -6.79
N TYR A 9 -3.00 -4.47 -6.61
CA TYR A 9 -2.10 -5.49 -7.13
C TYR A 9 -2.21 -5.64 -8.64
N GLY A 10 -1.08 -5.59 -9.31
CA GLY A 10 -1.01 -5.83 -10.75
C GLY A 10 0.02 -6.91 -11.04
N VAL A 11 -0.03 -7.47 -12.23
CA VAL A 11 0.88 -8.55 -12.58
C VAL A 11 2.33 -8.09 -12.61
N LYS A 12 2.58 -6.95 -13.21
CA LYS A 12 3.94 -6.44 -13.32
C LYS A 12 4.23 -5.33 -12.34
N ARG A 13 3.25 -4.49 -12.08
CA ARG A 13 3.41 -3.35 -11.18
C ARG A 13 2.26 -3.32 -10.21
N THR A 14 2.56 -2.88 -9.02
CA THR A 14 1.57 -2.77 -7.97
C THR A 14 1.56 -1.35 -7.45
N GLY A 15 0.38 -0.76 -7.38
CA GLY A 15 0.22 0.58 -6.86
C GLY A 15 -0.04 0.53 -5.37
N LEU A 16 0.48 1.52 -4.66
CA LEU A 16 0.31 1.60 -3.23
C LEU A 16 -0.22 2.97 -2.87
N ALA A 17 -1.09 2.98 -1.89
CA ALA A 17 -1.64 4.21 -1.36
C ALA A 17 -1.77 4.08 0.13
N VAL A 18 -1.81 5.19 0.82
CA VAL A 18 -1.92 5.17 2.26
C VAL A 18 -3.01 6.14 2.67
N SER A 19 -3.77 5.74 3.67
CA SER A 19 -4.84 6.57 4.21
C SER A 19 -4.58 6.79 5.68
N ASP A 20 -4.68 8.03 6.11
CA ASP A 20 -4.57 8.40 7.52
C ASP A 20 -5.97 8.42 8.09
N PRO A 21 -6.23 7.71 9.19
CA PRO A 21 -7.59 7.66 9.75
C PRO A 21 -8.20 9.04 10.03
N LEU A 22 -7.38 10.00 10.38
CA LEU A 22 -7.89 11.33 10.66
C LEU A 22 -8.20 12.12 9.39
N ARG A 23 -7.54 11.79 8.31
CA ARG A 23 -7.72 12.53 7.06
C ARG A 23 -8.75 11.90 6.16
N ILE A 24 -8.87 10.61 6.24
CA ILE A 24 -9.81 9.86 5.41
C ILE A 24 -9.50 10.00 3.92
N ILE A 25 -8.32 10.46 3.61
CA ILE A 25 -7.91 10.67 2.23
C ILE A 25 -6.77 9.71 1.92
N ALA A 26 -6.97 8.89 0.90
CA ALA A 26 -5.92 8.01 0.45
C ALA A 26 -5.03 8.78 -0.50
N GLY A 27 -3.77 8.86 -0.19
CA GLY A 27 -2.80 9.49 -1.06
C GLY A 27 -1.98 8.44 -1.77
N ALA A 28 -1.72 8.65 -3.05
CA ALA A 28 -0.86 7.75 -3.79
C ALA A 28 0.53 7.76 -3.17
N LEU A 29 1.05 6.58 -2.87
CA LEU A 29 2.34 6.47 -2.23
C LEU A 29 3.42 6.18 -3.26
N GLU A 30 3.23 5.09 -4.00
CA GLU A 30 4.26 4.69 -4.94
C GLU A 30 3.75 3.54 -5.79
N THR A 31 4.38 3.36 -6.95
CA THR A 31 4.14 2.19 -7.77
C THR A 31 5.45 1.42 -7.82
N VAL A 32 5.40 0.14 -7.49
CA VAL A 32 6.60 -0.68 -7.45
C VAL A 32 6.43 -1.89 -8.35
N ALA A 33 7.55 -2.48 -8.74
CA ALA A 33 7.50 -3.73 -9.47
C ALA A 33 6.90 -4.78 -8.53
N THR A 34 5.98 -5.58 -9.05
CA THR A 34 5.27 -6.54 -8.20
C THR A 34 6.22 -7.49 -7.51
N LYS A 35 7.31 -7.85 -8.15
CA LYS A 35 8.27 -8.74 -7.53
C LYS A 35 8.97 -8.12 -6.32
N GLU A 36 8.91 -6.80 -6.18
CA GLU A 36 9.51 -6.12 -5.05
C GLU A 36 8.48 -5.78 -3.97
N LEU A 37 7.23 -6.13 -4.22
CA LEU A 37 6.14 -5.72 -3.34
C LEU A 37 6.32 -6.18 -1.90
N GLU A 38 6.68 -7.44 -1.73
CA GLU A 38 6.81 -7.99 -0.38
C GLU A 38 7.87 -7.25 0.43
N ARG A 39 8.99 -6.99 -0.21
CA ARG A 39 10.06 -6.25 0.46
C ARG A 39 9.61 -4.84 0.80
N TYR A 40 8.92 -4.20 -0.13
CA TYR A 40 8.46 -2.84 0.08
C TYR A 40 7.49 -2.77 1.27
N ILE A 41 6.55 -3.70 1.31
CA ILE A 41 5.57 -3.71 2.40
C ILE A 41 6.25 -3.94 3.74
N ALA A 42 7.18 -4.88 3.78
CA ALA A 42 7.89 -5.16 5.03
C ALA A 42 8.64 -3.93 5.53
N GLN A 43 9.30 -3.24 4.63
CA GLN A 43 10.04 -2.05 5.02
C GLN A 43 9.11 -0.92 5.42
N TYR A 44 8.04 -0.72 4.66
CA TYR A 44 7.13 0.36 4.98
C TYR A 44 6.48 0.14 6.34
N CYS A 45 6.05 -1.08 6.62
CA CYS A 45 5.41 -1.37 7.90
C CYS A 45 6.39 -1.31 9.07
N ALA A 46 7.67 -1.53 8.80
CA ALA A 46 8.69 -1.40 9.85
C ALA A 46 8.92 0.05 10.22
N GLU A 47 8.72 0.96 9.26
CA GLU A 47 9.01 2.38 9.47
C GLU A 47 7.77 3.19 9.80
N ASN A 48 6.59 2.62 9.61
CA ASN A 48 5.35 3.33 9.81
C ASN A 48 4.36 2.47 10.58
N ASP A 49 3.45 3.13 11.28
CA ASP A 49 2.44 2.44 12.06
C ASP A 49 1.26 2.10 11.16
N VAL A 50 1.25 0.87 10.65
CA VAL A 50 0.19 0.41 9.75
C VAL A 50 -0.68 -0.58 10.49
N SER A 51 -1.96 -0.27 10.60
CA SER A 51 -2.89 -1.13 11.32
C SER A 51 -3.67 -2.06 10.42
N THR A 52 -3.81 -1.69 9.15
CA THR A 52 -4.66 -2.46 8.24
C THR A 52 -4.05 -2.42 6.86
N ILE A 53 -4.10 -3.55 6.17
CA ILE A 53 -3.67 -3.64 4.79
C ILE A 53 -4.85 -4.12 3.97
N VAL A 54 -5.23 -3.33 2.97
CA VAL A 54 -6.33 -3.67 2.08
C VAL A 54 -5.75 -3.99 0.71
N VAL A 55 -6.11 -5.14 0.18
CA VAL A 55 -5.57 -5.57 -1.10
C VAL A 55 -6.69 -5.72 -2.11
N GLY A 56 -6.53 -5.08 -3.26
CA GLY A 56 -7.43 -5.25 -4.38
C GLY A 56 -6.64 -5.73 -5.58
N SER A 57 -7.33 -6.29 -6.54
CA SER A 57 -6.72 -6.74 -7.79
C SER A 57 -7.12 -5.82 -8.90
N ARG A 58 -6.14 -5.48 -9.72
CA ARG A 58 -6.42 -4.72 -10.92
C ARG A 58 -6.97 -5.68 -11.95
N ARG A 59 -8.16 -5.40 -12.45
CA ARG A 59 -8.80 -6.26 -13.42
C ARG A 59 -9.26 -5.47 -14.61
N ARG A 60 -9.36 -6.17 -15.72
CA ARG A 60 -9.81 -5.56 -16.95
C ARG A 60 -11.04 -6.25 -17.44
#